data_ddd5810016395e1b907024a44fdfb0aa
#
_entry.id   ddd5810016395e1b907024a44fdfb0aa
#
_cell.length_a   1.000
_cell.length_b   1.000
_cell.length_c   1.000
_cell.angle_alpha   90.00
_cell.angle_beta   90.00
_cell.angle_gamma   90.00
#
_symmetry.space_group_name_H-M   'P 1'
#
loop_
_entity.id
_entity.type
_entity.pdbx_description
1 polymer ?
#
loop_
_entity_poly.entity_id
_entity_poly.type
_entity_poly.pdbx_seq_one_letter_code
_entity_poly.pdbx_strand_id
1 'polypeptide(L)'
;MSYARSTEAEARQMADALRDEGHAVWRDDELPAHRAYSEVIEEHLNSAGAGVVVWSADAVKSQWVRAEAEVARGKSKLVQTSIDGTVPPIPFNQIQCADLQGWEGDIAAPGWRKVSDSVAALVGPATNKPKAVRRSNQLSICVLPFANMSGDAEQEYFSDGISEDITTDLSKVSALAVIARNTAFTFKGQAVDVCDVARKLGVSHVLEGSVRKAGGRVRITAQLVDGTSGDHLWAERYDRDLTDIFAIQDEISKAIVEALKIKLHQGEKKAIEHCGTSNVDAYNYYLMARKYWITGNWGNIGQLELVIRICRRAVELDPDYARAWGLMALVQCILHFTFAAGEDDGTAAADRALSIDPHIAEAYCVRARYFYEQGRLDDADDALKRALQIDPESWEVNREAGRIFYFLRRFAEAARHYEKAVAIDDSDYHSWSMLCSVYPALGNPTAAVRAAEMALAGAERALAHDPTNGSALGTGVTGLGTLKQRDRADEWIERALLISPDNIFMRYNFACIMALQFGDTEAALDLLEPIFPRLSASAYKAVAADPDLDTLRDNPRFQHHMRQVAQRVGAAPANPAT
;
A
#
# COMPACT_ATOMS: atom_id res chain seq x y z
N MET A 1 10.51 -13.07 24.22
CA MET A 1 10.97 -14.47 24.49
C MET A 1 12.07 -14.39 25.54
N SER A 2 12.03 -15.28 26.54
CA SER A 2 12.99 -15.32 27.67
C SER A 2 13.82 -16.59 27.63
N TYR A 3 15.15 -16.48 27.76
CA TYR A 3 16.09 -17.59 27.60
C TYR A 3 17.43 -17.30 28.30
N ALA A 4 18.26 -18.32 28.50
CA ALA A 4 19.64 -18.13 28.96
C ALA A 4 20.57 -17.83 27.78
N ARG A 5 21.60 -17.01 27.96
CA ARG A 5 22.57 -16.67 26.89
C ARG A 5 23.22 -17.88 26.22
N SER A 6 23.42 -18.97 26.98
CA SER A 6 23.94 -20.24 26.44
C SER A 6 23.00 -20.91 25.43
N THR A 7 21.75 -20.49 25.34
CA THR A 7 20.72 -21.07 24.46
C THR A 7 20.16 -20.03 23.49
N GLU A 8 20.98 -19.03 23.16
CA GLU A 8 20.59 -17.94 22.25
C GLU A 8 20.31 -18.43 20.83
N ALA A 9 21.08 -19.43 20.35
CA ALA A 9 20.90 -19.96 18.99
C ALA A 9 19.55 -20.65 18.82
N GLU A 10 19.16 -21.49 19.79
CA GLU A 10 17.88 -22.19 19.81
C GLU A 10 16.72 -21.21 20.03
N ALA A 11 16.88 -20.22 20.89
CA ALA A 11 15.88 -19.16 21.10
C ALA A 11 15.68 -18.33 19.84
N ARG A 12 16.74 -18.06 19.08
CA ARG A 12 16.67 -17.38 17.77
C ARG A 12 15.89 -18.22 16.76
N GLN A 13 16.21 -19.49 16.63
CA GLN A 13 15.51 -20.40 15.74
C GLN A 13 14.01 -20.51 16.06
N MET A 14 13.65 -20.57 17.36
CA MET A 14 12.25 -20.56 17.80
C MET A 14 11.56 -19.22 17.50
N ALA A 15 12.26 -18.10 17.74
CA ALA A 15 11.72 -16.79 17.45
C ALA A 15 11.43 -16.62 15.95
N ASP A 16 12.34 -17.11 15.09
CA ASP A 16 12.18 -17.06 13.65
C ASP A 16 11.02 -17.95 13.20
N ALA A 17 10.86 -19.14 13.78
CA ALA A 17 9.74 -20.03 13.49
C ALA A 17 8.38 -19.40 13.89
N LEU A 18 8.30 -18.72 15.05
CA LEU A 18 7.08 -17.97 15.44
C LEU A 18 6.83 -16.75 14.55
N ARG A 19 7.88 -16.07 14.09
CA ARG A 19 7.78 -14.97 13.11
C ARG A 19 7.29 -15.47 11.76
N ASP A 20 7.77 -16.64 11.32
CA ASP A 20 7.32 -17.31 10.09
C ASP A 20 5.84 -17.72 10.17
N GLU A 21 5.33 -18.01 11.36
CA GLU A 21 3.91 -18.25 11.63
C GLU A 21 3.09 -16.95 11.75
N GLY A 22 3.73 -15.77 11.64
CA GLY A 22 3.08 -14.44 11.59
C GLY A 22 2.95 -13.75 12.95
N HIS A 23 3.65 -14.22 13.99
CA HIS A 23 3.70 -13.56 15.29
C HIS A 23 4.83 -12.52 15.36
N ALA A 24 4.57 -11.36 15.98
CA ALA A 24 5.62 -10.41 16.33
C ALA A 24 6.37 -10.92 17.57
N VAL A 25 7.66 -11.25 17.43
CA VAL A 25 8.48 -11.79 18.52
C VAL A 25 9.60 -10.83 18.86
N TRP A 26 9.65 -10.41 20.13
CA TRP A 26 10.73 -9.62 20.70
C TRP A 26 11.68 -10.48 21.55
N ARG A 27 13.00 -10.16 21.50
CA ARG A 27 14.06 -10.78 22.28
C ARG A 27 14.98 -9.73 22.87
N ASP A 28 15.71 -10.08 23.93
CA ASP A 28 16.58 -9.17 24.67
C ASP A 28 17.85 -8.70 23.91
N ASP A 29 18.25 -9.39 22.86
CA ASP A 29 19.33 -8.96 21.95
C ASP A 29 18.93 -7.78 21.02
N GLU A 30 17.65 -7.39 20.98
CA GLU A 30 17.10 -6.27 20.20
C GLU A 30 17.01 -4.96 21.01
N LEU A 31 17.74 -4.84 22.13
CA LEU A 31 17.68 -3.69 23.04
C LEU A 31 18.38 -2.45 22.47
N PRO A 32 17.75 -1.27 22.52
CA PRO A 32 18.40 -0.01 22.15
C PRO A 32 19.48 0.39 23.18
N ALA A 33 20.67 0.73 22.71
CA ALA A 33 21.84 1.02 23.56
C ALA A 33 21.71 2.25 24.48
N HIS A 34 20.63 3.03 24.37
CA HIS A 34 20.45 4.30 25.11
C HIS A 34 19.37 4.25 26.20
N ARG A 35 18.72 3.09 26.44
CA ARG A 35 17.68 2.92 27.47
C ARG A 35 18.10 1.94 28.57
N ALA A 36 17.57 2.13 29.79
CA ALA A 36 17.83 1.22 30.90
C ALA A 36 17.23 -0.16 30.61
N TYR A 37 18.04 -1.21 30.79
CA TYR A 37 17.69 -2.61 30.52
C TYR A 37 16.38 -3.05 31.18
N SER A 38 16.18 -2.69 32.44
CA SER A 38 15.01 -3.07 33.23
C SER A 38 13.71 -2.42 32.74
N GLU A 39 13.75 -1.16 32.30
CA GLU A 39 12.58 -0.44 31.83
C GLU A 39 12.04 -1.00 30.52
N VAL A 40 12.94 -1.32 29.59
CA VAL A 40 12.54 -1.85 28.27
C VAL A 40 11.97 -3.26 28.41
N ILE A 41 12.55 -4.11 29.24
CA ILE A 41 12.03 -5.46 29.50
C ILE A 41 10.66 -5.40 30.17
N GLU A 42 10.47 -4.53 31.17
CA GLU A 42 9.19 -4.38 31.84
C GLU A 42 8.09 -3.89 30.89
N GLU A 43 8.40 -2.96 30.00
CA GLU A 43 7.49 -2.46 28.97
C GLU A 43 7.06 -3.61 28.02
N HIS A 44 8.01 -4.41 27.51
CA HIS A 44 7.71 -5.52 26.62
C HIS A 44 6.98 -6.67 27.32
N LEU A 45 7.32 -7.01 28.56
CA LEU A 45 6.60 -8.01 29.35
C LEU A 45 5.16 -7.57 29.66
N ASN A 46 4.93 -6.27 29.82
CA ASN A 46 3.61 -5.73 30.07
C ASN A 46 2.72 -5.74 28.82
N SER A 47 3.28 -5.37 27.67
CA SER A 47 2.56 -5.25 26.39
C SER A 47 2.41 -6.59 25.64
N ALA A 48 3.29 -7.57 25.87
CA ALA A 48 3.25 -8.86 25.18
C ALA A 48 1.95 -9.64 25.46
N GLY A 49 1.38 -10.23 24.41
CA GLY A 49 0.23 -11.14 24.49
C GLY A 49 0.59 -12.50 25.04
N ALA A 50 1.82 -13.01 24.78
CA ALA A 50 2.37 -14.26 25.31
C ALA A 50 3.84 -14.09 25.69
N GLY A 51 4.26 -14.73 26.78
CA GLY A 51 5.65 -14.82 27.23
C GLY A 51 6.18 -16.23 27.03
N VAL A 52 7.02 -16.44 26.01
CA VAL A 52 7.64 -17.74 25.75
C VAL A 52 8.94 -17.86 26.53
N VAL A 53 9.04 -18.86 27.40
CA VAL A 53 10.23 -19.15 28.23
C VAL A 53 10.88 -20.44 27.76
N VAL A 54 12.18 -20.34 27.45
CA VAL A 54 13.01 -21.47 27.00
C VAL A 54 13.82 -21.97 28.18
N TRP A 55 13.40 -23.10 28.74
CA TRP A 55 14.10 -23.73 29.85
C TRP A 55 15.30 -24.56 29.39
N SER A 56 16.39 -24.39 30.12
CA SER A 56 17.61 -25.20 30.04
C SER A 56 18.27 -25.27 31.42
N ALA A 57 19.29 -26.09 31.57
CA ALA A 57 20.05 -26.21 32.83
C ALA A 57 20.57 -24.85 33.34
N ASP A 58 20.87 -23.90 32.45
CA ASP A 58 21.31 -22.57 32.80
C ASP A 58 20.13 -21.61 33.01
N ALA A 59 19.06 -21.74 32.23
CA ALA A 59 17.86 -20.91 32.38
C ALA A 59 17.22 -21.08 33.77
N VAL A 60 17.19 -22.30 34.29
CA VAL A 60 16.71 -22.62 35.66
C VAL A 60 17.51 -21.90 36.74
N LYS A 61 18.81 -21.66 36.55
CA LYS A 61 19.68 -20.93 37.48
C LYS A 61 19.59 -19.43 37.35
N SER A 62 19.13 -18.93 36.19
CA SER A 62 19.02 -17.50 35.90
C SER A 62 17.91 -16.85 36.72
N GLN A 63 18.26 -15.88 37.55
CA GLN A 63 17.28 -15.08 38.29
C GLN A 63 16.39 -14.25 37.35
N TRP A 64 16.94 -13.78 36.23
CA TRP A 64 16.24 -12.98 35.24
C TRP A 64 15.18 -13.80 34.50
N VAL A 65 15.54 -14.95 33.92
CA VAL A 65 14.61 -15.85 33.25
C VAL A 65 13.46 -16.25 34.17
N ARG A 66 13.76 -16.52 35.45
CA ARG A 66 12.73 -16.86 36.44
C ARG A 66 11.83 -15.68 36.78
N ALA A 67 12.37 -14.47 36.87
CA ALA A 67 11.57 -13.28 37.13
C ALA A 67 10.62 -12.96 35.96
N GLU A 68 11.10 -13.04 34.75
CA GLU A 68 10.29 -12.84 33.54
C GLU A 68 9.21 -13.92 33.38
N ALA A 69 9.56 -15.18 33.67
CA ALA A 69 8.61 -16.29 33.71
C ALA A 69 7.50 -16.06 34.74
N GLU A 70 7.84 -15.50 35.92
CA GLU A 70 6.89 -15.21 36.99
C GLU A 70 5.92 -14.09 36.58
N VAL A 71 6.42 -13.04 35.93
CA VAL A 71 5.57 -11.97 35.39
C VAL A 71 4.60 -12.54 34.33
N ALA A 72 5.09 -13.36 33.41
CA ALA A 72 4.24 -13.99 32.39
C ALA A 72 3.21 -14.94 33.03
N ARG A 73 3.60 -15.71 34.04
CA ARG A 73 2.72 -16.59 34.80
C ARG A 73 1.63 -15.83 35.55
N GLY A 74 1.99 -14.77 36.26
CA GLY A 74 1.07 -13.93 37.03
C GLY A 74 -0.01 -13.28 36.15
N LYS A 75 0.27 -13.09 34.85
CA LYS A 75 -0.66 -12.56 33.84
C LYS A 75 -1.37 -13.63 33.02
N SER A 76 -1.19 -14.92 33.34
CA SER A 76 -1.73 -16.06 32.59
C SER A 76 -1.32 -16.07 31.11
N LYS A 77 -0.10 -15.59 30.80
CA LYS A 77 0.44 -15.45 29.44
C LYS A 77 1.68 -16.33 29.23
N LEU A 78 2.01 -17.24 30.15
CA LEU A 78 3.20 -18.07 30.10
C LEU A 78 3.04 -19.24 29.14
N VAL A 79 3.92 -19.31 28.14
CA VAL A 79 4.19 -20.50 27.31
C VAL A 79 5.61 -20.98 27.63
N GLN A 80 5.79 -22.26 27.91
CA GLN A 80 7.12 -22.76 28.29
C GLN A 80 7.51 -23.99 27.50
N THR A 81 8.81 -24.04 27.23
CA THR A 81 9.44 -25.14 26.49
C THR A 81 10.80 -25.51 27.07
N SER A 82 11.21 -26.77 26.96
CA SER A 82 12.53 -27.24 27.36
C SER A 82 13.28 -27.78 26.13
N ILE A 83 14.55 -27.39 26.00
CA ILE A 83 15.39 -27.75 24.83
C ILE A 83 16.40 -28.84 25.16
N ASP A 84 16.64 -29.11 26.43
CA ASP A 84 17.63 -30.12 26.93
C ASP A 84 17.00 -31.12 27.90
N GLY A 85 15.66 -31.19 27.99
CA GLY A 85 14.93 -32.05 28.91
C GLY A 85 14.88 -31.51 30.35
N THR A 86 15.41 -30.34 30.62
CA THR A 86 15.38 -29.71 31.95
C THR A 86 13.94 -29.45 32.38
N VAL A 87 13.58 -29.88 33.58
CA VAL A 87 12.26 -29.63 34.18
C VAL A 87 12.20 -28.21 34.72
N PRO A 88 11.17 -27.43 34.38
CA PRO A 88 10.97 -26.10 34.95
C PRO A 88 10.98 -26.11 36.48
N PRO A 89 11.56 -25.11 37.15
CA PRO A 89 11.58 -25.05 38.61
C PRO A 89 10.20 -24.74 39.18
N ILE A 90 9.99 -24.98 40.49
CA ILE A 90 8.78 -24.53 41.19
C ILE A 90 8.73 -22.99 41.19
N PRO A 91 7.59 -22.36 40.88
CA PRO A 91 6.24 -22.95 40.66
C PRO A 91 5.88 -23.29 39.21
N PHE A 92 6.79 -23.16 38.26
CA PHE A 92 6.52 -23.29 36.82
C PHE A 92 6.27 -24.76 36.40
N ASN A 93 6.78 -25.72 37.13
CA ASN A 93 6.59 -27.17 36.89
C ASN A 93 5.13 -27.64 37.00
N GLN A 94 4.22 -26.78 37.47
CA GLN A 94 2.79 -27.04 37.54
C GLN A 94 2.05 -26.71 36.21
N ILE A 95 2.75 -26.05 35.29
CA ILE A 95 2.23 -25.68 33.97
C ILE A 95 2.89 -26.57 32.92
N GLN A 96 2.15 -26.98 31.90
CA GLN A 96 2.69 -27.83 30.85
C GLN A 96 3.89 -27.17 30.14
N CYS A 97 4.96 -27.93 30.00
CA CYS A 97 6.15 -27.53 29.26
C CYS A 97 6.28 -28.39 28.00
N ALA A 98 6.45 -27.75 26.85
CA ALA A 98 6.68 -28.45 25.60
C ALA A 98 8.12 -28.98 25.54
N ASP A 99 8.30 -30.20 25.08
CA ASP A 99 9.62 -30.78 24.90
C ASP A 99 10.11 -30.51 23.46
N LEU A 100 11.22 -29.78 23.37
CA LEU A 100 11.92 -29.45 22.13
C LEU A 100 13.36 -29.97 22.13
N GLN A 101 13.65 -31.01 22.88
CA GLN A 101 14.98 -31.62 22.88
C GLN A 101 15.33 -32.13 21.46
N GLY A 102 16.44 -31.62 20.91
CA GLY A 102 16.89 -31.97 19.58
C GLY A 102 16.04 -31.42 18.44
N TRP A 103 15.22 -30.37 18.69
CA TRP A 103 14.44 -29.74 17.64
C TRP A 103 15.34 -28.87 16.73
N GLU A 104 15.31 -29.18 15.44
CA GLU A 104 16.12 -28.52 14.38
C GLU A 104 15.27 -27.62 13.44
N GLY A 105 14.13 -27.11 13.92
CA GLY A 105 13.28 -26.20 13.12
C GLY A 105 12.11 -26.88 12.40
N ASP A 106 11.85 -28.16 12.64
CA ASP A 106 10.68 -28.84 12.08
C ASP A 106 9.39 -28.34 12.72
N ILE A 107 8.62 -27.54 11.97
CA ILE A 107 7.33 -26.99 12.39
C ILE A 107 6.22 -28.05 12.53
N ALA A 108 6.42 -29.27 11.99
CA ALA A 108 5.50 -30.38 12.14
C ALA A 108 5.75 -31.19 13.42
N ALA A 109 6.88 -30.96 14.10
CA ALA A 109 7.24 -31.66 15.33
C ALA A 109 6.16 -31.47 16.43
N PRO A 110 5.75 -32.53 17.13
CA PRO A 110 4.69 -32.44 18.15
C PRO A 110 5.01 -31.46 19.29
N GLY A 111 6.29 -31.36 19.68
CA GLY A 111 6.75 -30.38 20.69
C GLY A 111 6.55 -28.94 20.21
N TRP A 112 6.94 -28.63 18.96
CA TRP A 112 6.77 -27.31 18.38
C TRP A 112 5.30 -26.92 18.24
N ARG A 113 4.44 -27.81 17.75
CA ARG A 113 3.01 -27.54 17.65
C ARG A 113 2.38 -27.12 18.97
N LYS A 114 2.79 -27.74 20.09
CA LYS A 114 2.30 -27.33 21.41
C LYS A 114 2.69 -25.89 21.76
N VAL A 115 3.91 -25.45 21.38
CA VAL A 115 4.33 -24.06 21.58
C VAL A 115 3.51 -23.12 20.71
N SER A 116 3.43 -23.40 19.40
CA SER A 116 2.70 -22.61 18.42
C SER A 116 1.21 -22.48 18.75
N ASP A 117 0.53 -23.60 19.03
CA ASP A 117 -0.88 -23.62 19.40
C ASP A 117 -1.13 -22.84 20.71
N SER A 118 -0.22 -22.93 21.69
CA SER A 118 -0.34 -22.20 22.96
C SER A 118 -0.16 -20.69 22.75
N VAL A 119 0.79 -20.29 21.90
CA VAL A 119 0.97 -18.87 21.54
C VAL A 119 -0.28 -18.36 20.80
N ALA A 120 -0.76 -19.10 19.80
CA ALA A 120 -1.96 -18.74 19.05
C ALA A 120 -3.21 -18.63 19.95
N ALA A 121 -3.34 -19.49 20.95
CA ALA A 121 -4.44 -19.42 21.92
C ALA A 121 -4.42 -18.16 22.79
N LEU A 122 -3.23 -17.63 23.09
CA LEU A 122 -3.06 -16.44 23.95
C LEU A 122 -3.13 -15.11 23.18
N VAL A 123 -2.63 -15.07 21.94
CA VAL A 123 -2.53 -13.83 21.15
C VAL A 123 -3.55 -13.76 20.00
N GLY A 124 -4.36 -14.81 19.85
CA GLY A 124 -5.24 -15.00 18.69
C GLY A 124 -4.50 -15.70 17.53
N PRO A 125 -5.26 -16.23 16.54
CA PRO A 125 -4.64 -16.72 15.33
C PRO A 125 -3.80 -15.59 14.73
N ALA A 126 -2.59 -15.93 14.29
CA ALA A 126 -1.69 -14.99 13.65
C ALA A 126 -2.49 -14.21 12.61
N THR A 127 -2.58 -12.90 12.77
CA THR A 127 -3.19 -12.06 11.73
C THR A 127 -2.40 -12.34 10.47
N ASN A 128 -3.06 -12.88 9.47
CA ASN A 128 -2.50 -13.11 8.15
C ASN A 128 -1.91 -11.79 7.63
N LYS A 129 -0.68 -11.49 8.02
CA LYS A 129 0.20 -10.83 7.06
C LYS A 129 0.31 -11.86 5.94
N PRO A 130 0.07 -11.47 4.68
CA PRO A 130 0.25 -12.39 3.59
C PRO A 130 1.63 -13.02 3.83
N LYS A 131 1.66 -14.36 4.00
CA LYS A 131 2.90 -15.10 3.93
C LYS A 131 3.61 -14.52 2.72
N ALA A 132 4.75 -13.88 2.93
CA ALA A 132 5.76 -13.90 1.91
C ALA A 132 5.91 -15.40 1.63
N VAL A 133 5.24 -15.84 0.57
CA VAL A 133 5.37 -17.21 0.09
C VAL A 133 6.85 -17.32 -0.18
N ARG A 134 7.59 -17.96 0.74
CA ARG A 134 8.88 -18.52 0.41
C ARG A 134 8.58 -19.51 -0.72
N ARG A 135 8.58 -19.01 -1.94
CA ARG A 135 8.82 -19.81 -3.12
C ARG A 135 10.27 -20.24 -2.95
N SER A 136 10.46 -21.37 -2.27
CA SER A 136 11.75 -22.03 -2.16
C SER A 136 12.31 -22.11 -3.58
N ASN A 137 13.44 -21.46 -3.84
CA ASN A 137 14.19 -21.37 -5.09
C ASN A 137 13.72 -20.35 -6.16
N GLN A 138 12.81 -19.44 -5.93
CA GLN A 138 12.58 -18.37 -6.91
C GLN A 138 13.53 -17.20 -6.59
N LEU A 139 14.32 -16.79 -7.57
CA LEU A 139 15.15 -15.60 -7.50
C LEU A 139 14.25 -14.39 -7.26
N SER A 140 14.67 -13.49 -6.39
CA SER A 140 13.90 -12.30 -6.04
C SER A 140 14.80 -11.08 -5.98
N ILE A 141 14.27 -9.92 -6.41
CA ILE A 141 15.03 -8.67 -6.50
C ILE A 141 14.21 -7.48 -6.00
N CYS A 142 14.90 -6.57 -5.33
CA CYS A 142 14.43 -5.21 -5.05
C CYS A 142 15.26 -4.22 -5.86
N VAL A 143 14.62 -3.37 -6.64
CA VAL A 143 15.25 -2.24 -7.32
C VAL A 143 15.09 -1.01 -6.44
N LEU A 144 16.15 -0.54 -5.82
CA LEU A 144 16.14 0.68 -5.02
C LEU A 144 16.02 1.92 -5.91
N PRO A 145 15.39 3.01 -5.40
CA PRO A 145 15.39 4.29 -6.11
C PRO A 145 16.83 4.75 -6.42
N PHE A 146 17.13 5.00 -7.67
CA PHE A 146 18.45 5.48 -8.06
C PHE A 146 18.67 6.91 -7.55
N ALA A 147 19.85 7.14 -6.97
CA ALA A 147 20.20 8.45 -6.43
C ALA A 147 20.36 9.48 -7.55
N ASN A 148 19.71 10.62 -7.42
CA ASN A 148 19.91 11.75 -8.34
C ASN A 148 21.22 12.46 -8.02
N MET A 149 22.19 12.34 -8.91
CA MET A 149 23.52 12.97 -8.83
C MET A 149 23.67 14.14 -9.82
N SER A 150 22.57 14.66 -10.35
CA SER A 150 22.57 15.75 -11.34
C SER A 150 22.87 17.12 -10.73
N GLY A 151 22.77 17.28 -9.41
CA GLY A 151 22.90 18.57 -8.72
C GLY A 151 21.66 19.48 -8.86
N ASP A 152 20.59 18.97 -9.42
CA ASP A 152 19.31 19.64 -9.64
C ASP A 152 18.18 18.74 -9.11
N ALA A 153 17.52 19.19 -8.04
CA ALA A 153 16.40 18.46 -7.42
C ALA A 153 15.20 18.32 -8.38
N GLU A 154 15.05 19.20 -9.35
CA GLU A 154 14.00 19.10 -10.37
C GLU A 154 14.20 17.89 -11.30
N GLN A 155 15.38 17.26 -11.34
CA GLN A 155 15.64 16.04 -12.10
C GLN A 155 15.38 14.75 -11.33
N GLU A 156 14.86 14.82 -10.09
CA GLU A 156 14.57 13.66 -9.26
C GLU A 156 13.59 12.70 -9.95
N TYR A 157 12.56 13.23 -10.62
CA TYR A 157 11.59 12.42 -11.35
C TYR A 157 12.21 11.56 -12.45
N PHE A 158 13.31 11.99 -13.01
CA PHE A 158 14.01 11.26 -14.06
C PHE A 158 14.73 10.02 -13.49
N SER A 159 15.41 10.16 -12.34
CA SER A 159 16.06 9.06 -11.65
C SER A 159 15.03 8.04 -11.14
N ASP A 160 13.91 8.52 -10.62
CA ASP A 160 12.79 7.72 -10.18
C ASP A 160 12.18 6.90 -11.32
N GLY A 161 11.97 7.55 -12.47
CA GLY A 161 11.41 6.92 -13.66
C GLY A 161 12.29 5.80 -14.20
N ILE A 162 13.61 5.97 -14.23
CA ILE A 162 14.55 4.92 -14.63
C ILE A 162 14.43 3.71 -13.70
N SER A 163 14.37 3.92 -12.39
CA SER A 163 14.21 2.82 -11.41
C SER A 163 12.87 2.11 -11.58
N GLU A 164 11.79 2.86 -11.86
CA GLU A 164 10.46 2.32 -12.14
C GLU A 164 10.43 1.50 -13.42
N ASP A 165 11.05 1.98 -14.51
CA ASP A 165 11.09 1.26 -15.77
C ASP A 165 11.88 -0.05 -15.67
N ILE A 166 13.05 -0.03 -15.01
CA ILE A 166 13.82 -1.25 -14.74
C ILE A 166 12.99 -2.23 -13.89
N THR A 167 12.30 -1.76 -12.86
CA THR A 167 11.41 -2.58 -12.03
C THR A 167 10.32 -3.23 -12.89
N THR A 168 9.70 -2.45 -13.76
CA THR A 168 8.65 -2.90 -14.68
C THR A 168 9.17 -3.95 -15.66
N ASP A 169 10.35 -3.72 -16.25
CA ASP A 169 10.95 -4.66 -17.19
C ASP A 169 11.32 -5.99 -16.52
N LEU A 170 11.90 -5.94 -15.35
CA LEU A 170 12.23 -7.14 -14.58
C LEU A 170 10.98 -7.91 -14.14
N SER A 171 9.84 -7.22 -13.91
CA SER A 171 8.57 -7.84 -13.54
C SER A 171 7.96 -8.69 -14.66
N LYS A 172 8.38 -8.46 -15.92
CA LYS A 172 7.97 -9.26 -17.09
C LYS A 172 8.68 -10.61 -17.16
N VAL A 173 9.68 -10.85 -16.30
CA VAL A 173 10.48 -12.07 -16.24
C VAL A 173 9.85 -13.06 -15.26
N SER A 174 9.19 -14.10 -15.76
CA SER A 174 8.41 -15.05 -14.96
C SER A 174 9.21 -15.81 -13.88
N ALA A 175 10.52 -15.97 -14.11
CA ALA A 175 11.43 -16.63 -13.17
C ALA A 175 11.92 -15.74 -12.02
N LEU A 176 11.60 -14.43 -12.04
CA LEU A 176 12.08 -13.43 -11.09
C LEU A 176 10.90 -12.83 -10.32
N ALA A 177 10.94 -12.90 -9.00
CA ALA A 177 10.01 -12.17 -8.15
C ALA A 177 10.56 -10.76 -7.91
N VAL A 178 9.85 -9.73 -8.32
CA VAL A 178 10.29 -8.33 -8.20
C VAL A 178 9.46 -7.64 -7.11
N ILE A 179 10.15 -6.92 -6.22
CA ILE A 179 9.47 -6.10 -5.20
C ILE A 179 8.78 -4.91 -5.88
N ALA A 180 7.56 -4.65 -5.46
CA ALA A 180 6.79 -3.51 -5.96
C ALA A 180 7.55 -2.19 -5.73
N ARG A 181 7.44 -1.28 -6.71
CA ARG A 181 8.10 0.03 -6.72
C ARG A 181 7.91 0.78 -5.40
N ASN A 182 6.67 0.92 -4.94
CA ASN A 182 6.37 1.74 -3.77
C ASN A 182 7.03 1.20 -2.49
N THR A 183 7.11 -0.12 -2.34
CA THR A 183 7.85 -0.75 -1.23
C THR A 183 9.35 -0.42 -1.31
N ALA A 184 9.96 -0.49 -2.49
CA ALA A 184 11.35 -0.13 -2.68
C ALA A 184 11.59 1.37 -2.41
N PHE A 185 10.64 2.23 -2.79
CA PHE A 185 10.73 3.68 -2.62
C PHE A 185 10.59 4.16 -1.17
N THR A 186 10.16 3.31 -0.23
CA THR A 186 10.22 3.63 1.21
C THR A 186 11.65 3.85 1.70
N PHE A 187 12.65 3.35 0.98
CA PHE A 187 14.07 3.54 1.27
C PHE A 187 14.67 4.78 0.61
N LYS A 188 13.90 5.55 -0.15
CA LYS A 188 14.39 6.73 -0.87
C LYS A 188 14.98 7.76 0.08
N GLY A 189 16.21 8.24 -0.25
CA GLY A 189 16.92 9.23 0.54
C GLY A 189 17.47 8.74 1.88
N GLN A 190 17.35 7.45 2.18
CA GLN A 190 17.92 6.83 3.37
C GLN A 190 19.31 6.24 3.05
N ALA A 191 20.24 6.39 3.97
CA ALA A 191 21.49 5.64 3.94
C ALA A 191 21.21 4.25 4.54
N VAL A 192 20.97 3.26 3.70
CA VAL A 192 20.60 1.90 4.11
C VAL A 192 21.70 0.91 3.74
N ASP A 193 21.89 -0.10 4.58
CA ASP A 193 22.68 -1.27 4.25
C ASP A 193 21.87 -2.19 3.33
N VAL A 194 22.45 -2.60 2.21
CA VAL A 194 21.79 -3.43 1.20
C VAL A 194 21.36 -4.79 1.76
N CYS A 195 22.17 -5.39 2.64
CA CYS A 195 21.84 -6.65 3.29
C CYS A 195 20.68 -6.49 4.27
N ASP A 196 20.57 -5.34 4.94
CA ASP A 196 19.43 -5.04 5.81
C ASP A 196 18.14 -4.85 5.01
N VAL A 197 18.21 -4.18 3.86
CA VAL A 197 17.07 -4.07 2.93
C VAL A 197 16.65 -5.45 2.45
N ALA A 198 17.59 -6.28 1.98
CA ALA A 198 17.31 -7.62 1.50
C ALA A 198 16.63 -8.48 2.57
N ARG A 199 17.13 -8.40 3.81
CA ARG A 199 16.57 -9.12 4.95
C ARG A 199 15.17 -8.63 5.30
N LYS A 200 14.96 -7.32 5.33
CA LYS A 200 13.66 -6.70 5.65
C LYS A 200 12.59 -7.05 4.63
N LEU A 201 12.94 -7.09 3.35
CA LEU A 201 12.03 -7.40 2.24
C LEU A 201 11.96 -8.89 1.89
N GLY A 202 12.85 -9.71 2.42
CA GLY A 202 12.93 -11.15 2.12
C GLY A 202 13.35 -11.44 0.68
N VAL A 203 14.20 -10.59 0.08
CA VAL A 203 14.70 -10.75 -1.29
C VAL A 203 16.11 -11.31 -1.31
N SER A 204 16.45 -12.04 -2.40
CA SER A 204 17.78 -12.59 -2.60
C SER A 204 18.77 -11.57 -3.17
N HIS A 205 18.30 -10.56 -3.87
CA HIS A 205 19.15 -9.58 -4.56
C HIS A 205 18.60 -8.17 -4.43
N VAL A 206 19.50 -7.18 -4.48
CA VAL A 206 19.13 -5.76 -4.51
C VAL A 206 19.90 -5.10 -5.65
N LEU A 207 19.19 -4.32 -6.46
CA LEU A 207 19.75 -3.42 -7.44
C LEU A 207 19.78 -2.01 -6.86
N GLU A 208 20.94 -1.38 -6.85
CA GLU A 208 21.09 0.02 -6.48
C GLU A 208 21.82 0.79 -7.59
N GLY A 209 21.69 2.11 -7.56
CA GLY A 209 22.35 2.91 -8.58
C GLY A 209 22.23 4.42 -8.40
N SER A 210 22.77 5.13 -9.39
CA SER A 210 22.68 6.58 -9.46
C SER A 210 22.54 7.06 -10.89
N VAL A 211 21.88 8.20 -11.05
CA VAL A 211 21.66 8.86 -12.33
C VAL A 211 22.22 10.28 -12.26
N ARG A 212 23.00 10.67 -13.24
CA ARG A 212 23.46 12.04 -13.45
C ARG A 212 23.09 12.49 -14.85
N LYS A 213 22.20 13.45 -14.95
CA LYS A 213 21.82 14.10 -16.20
C LYS A 213 22.46 15.48 -16.26
N ALA A 214 23.16 15.79 -17.34
CA ALA A 214 23.81 17.08 -17.55
C ALA A 214 23.72 17.46 -19.03
N GLY A 215 22.92 18.45 -19.37
CA GLY A 215 22.63 18.82 -20.75
C GLY A 215 22.06 17.64 -21.55
N GLY A 216 22.64 17.34 -22.71
CA GLY A 216 22.25 16.22 -23.57
C GLY A 216 22.89 14.86 -23.21
N ARG A 217 23.57 14.75 -22.06
CA ARG A 217 24.23 13.49 -21.64
C ARG A 217 23.63 12.93 -20.36
N VAL A 218 23.66 11.62 -20.28
CA VAL A 218 23.25 10.87 -19.08
C VAL A 218 24.35 9.89 -18.66
N ARG A 219 24.61 9.84 -17.36
CA ARG A 219 25.45 8.82 -16.75
C ARG A 219 24.62 8.04 -15.75
N ILE A 220 24.56 6.73 -15.93
CA ILE A 220 23.90 5.79 -15.01
C ILE A 220 24.96 4.86 -14.48
N THR A 221 25.01 4.69 -13.17
CA THR A 221 25.76 3.63 -12.52
C THR A 221 24.75 2.70 -11.89
N ALA A 222 24.86 1.40 -12.14
CA ALA A 222 23.99 0.40 -11.56
C ALA A 222 24.83 -0.78 -11.07
N GLN A 223 24.40 -1.37 -9.94
CA GLN A 223 25.08 -2.51 -9.34
C GLN A 223 24.08 -3.47 -8.71
N LEU A 224 24.27 -4.76 -9.00
CA LEU A 224 23.48 -5.86 -8.45
C LEU A 224 24.25 -6.49 -7.32
N VAL A 225 23.64 -6.55 -6.15
CA VAL A 225 24.26 -7.04 -4.91
C VAL A 225 23.51 -8.27 -4.42
N ASP A 226 24.24 -9.31 -3.99
CA ASP A 226 23.67 -10.43 -3.25
C ASP A 226 23.21 -9.96 -1.87
N GLY A 227 21.94 -10.12 -1.58
CA GLY A 227 21.33 -9.64 -0.34
C GLY A 227 21.76 -10.39 0.92
N THR A 228 22.43 -11.52 0.77
CA THR A 228 22.91 -12.35 1.89
C THR A 228 24.35 -12.04 2.24
N SER A 229 25.22 -11.99 1.22
CA SER A 229 26.66 -11.79 1.42
C SER A 229 27.10 -10.32 1.31
N GLY A 230 26.33 -9.48 0.62
CA GLY A 230 26.72 -8.13 0.27
C GLY A 230 27.70 -8.04 -0.92
N ASP A 231 27.95 -9.17 -1.58
CA ASP A 231 28.87 -9.21 -2.72
C ASP A 231 28.24 -8.59 -3.97
N HIS A 232 29.02 -7.79 -4.69
CA HIS A 232 28.61 -7.27 -5.98
C HIS A 232 28.68 -8.36 -7.05
N LEU A 233 27.52 -8.79 -7.54
CA LEU A 233 27.42 -9.79 -8.62
C LEU A 233 27.66 -9.16 -9.98
N TRP A 234 27.30 -7.89 -10.13
CA TRP A 234 27.47 -7.12 -11.33
C TRP A 234 27.50 -5.63 -10.99
N ALA A 235 28.32 -4.85 -11.68
CA ALA A 235 28.36 -3.40 -11.59
C ALA A 235 28.83 -2.80 -12.92
N GLU A 236 28.08 -1.84 -13.42
CA GLU A 236 28.41 -1.17 -14.68
C GLU A 236 28.09 0.32 -14.65
N ARG A 237 28.76 1.07 -15.52
CA ARG A 237 28.57 2.51 -15.70
C ARG A 237 28.34 2.82 -17.18
N TYR A 238 27.19 3.40 -17.44
CA TYR A 238 26.79 3.89 -18.76
C TYR A 238 27.00 5.40 -18.81
N ASP A 239 27.72 5.91 -19.81
CA ASP A 239 27.93 7.34 -20.04
C ASP A 239 27.71 7.60 -21.53
N ARG A 240 26.51 8.05 -21.89
CA ARG A 240 26.06 8.18 -23.27
C ARG A 240 25.22 9.44 -23.50
N ASP A 241 24.81 9.68 -24.72
CA ASP A 241 23.85 10.72 -25.04
C ASP A 241 22.46 10.37 -24.47
N LEU A 242 21.71 11.39 -24.08
CA LEU A 242 20.38 11.22 -23.47
C LEU A 242 19.39 10.50 -24.43
N THR A 243 19.61 10.61 -25.73
CA THR A 243 18.86 9.90 -26.77
C THR A 243 18.97 8.38 -26.66
N ASP A 244 20.02 7.87 -26.02
CA ASP A 244 20.28 6.44 -25.86
C ASP A 244 19.66 5.88 -24.56
N ILE A 245 18.88 6.67 -23.83
CA ILE A 245 18.37 6.30 -22.49
C ILE A 245 17.61 4.97 -22.51
N PHE A 246 16.78 4.73 -23.51
CA PHE A 246 16.01 3.49 -23.65
C PHE A 246 16.92 2.28 -23.90
N ALA A 247 17.95 2.43 -24.74
CA ALA A 247 18.93 1.38 -24.96
C ALA A 247 19.71 1.05 -23.67
N ILE A 248 20.00 2.06 -22.85
CA ILE A 248 20.66 1.85 -21.55
C ILE A 248 19.73 1.10 -20.58
N GLN A 249 18.46 1.43 -20.49
CA GLN A 249 17.48 0.73 -19.65
C GLN A 249 17.37 -0.74 -20.05
N ASP A 250 17.24 -1.03 -21.34
CA ASP A 250 17.22 -2.38 -21.90
C ASP A 250 18.51 -3.17 -21.58
N GLU A 251 19.68 -2.51 -21.74
CA GLU A 251 20.97 -3.12 -21.44
C GLU A 251 21.10 -3.46 -19.96
N ILE A 252 20.67 -2.58 -19.05
CA ILE A 252 20.69 -2.83 -17.60
C ILE A 252 19.77 -4.03 -17.26
N SER A 253 18.53 -4.03 -17.74
CA SER A 253 17.57 -5.10 -17.47
C SER A 253 18.08 -6.46 -18.00
N LYS A 254 18.66 -6.50 -19.19
CA LYS A 254 19.28 -7.70 -19.77
C LYS A 254 20.50 -8.16 -18.99
N ALA A 255 21.38 -7.23 -18.59
CA ALA A 255 22.57 -7.56 -17.80
C ALA A 255 22.23 -8.15 -16.43
N ILE A 256 21.18 -7.65 -15.77
CA ILE A 256 20.69 -8.21 -14.50
C ILE A 256 20.21 -9.65 -14.70
N VAL A 257 19.37 -9.90 -15.73
CA VAL A 257 18.87 -11.24 -16.04
C VAL A 257 20.01 -12.21 -16.35
N GLU A 258 21.04 -11.76 -17.08
CA GLU A 258 22.23 -12.55 -17.36
C GLU A 258 23.06 -12.83 -16.11
N ALA A 259 23.29 -11.81 -15.26
CA ALA A 259 24.01 -11.96 -13.98
C ALA A 259 23.30 -12.96 -13.05
N LEU A 260 21.96 -12.98 -13.04
CA LEU A 260 21.13 -13.93 -12.31
C LEU A 260 21.02 -15.30 -13.00
N LYS A 261 21.65 -15.49 -14.17
CA LYS A 261 21.63 -16.72 -14.99
C LYS A 261 20.20 -17.19 -15.34
N ILE A 262 19.27 -16.26 -15.50
CA ILE A 262 17.88 -16.53 -15.89
C ILE A 262 17.81 -16.73 -17.41
N LYS A 263 17.13 -17.79 -17.86
CA LYS A 263 16.83 -17.98 -19.28
C LYS A 263 15.52 -17.31 -19.64
N LEU A 264 15.58 -16.26 -20.44
CA LEU A 264 14.40 -15.57 -20.97
C LEU A 264 13.71 -16.36 -22.07
N HIS A 265 12.37 -16.42 -22.04
CA HIS A 265 11.56 -16.85 -23.17
C HIS A 265 11.53 -15.76 -24.25
N GLN A 266 11.23 -16.16 -25.52
CA GLN A 266 11.23 -15.18 -26.62
C GLN A 266 10.23 -14.03 -26.41
N GLY A 267 9.09 -14.30 -25.79
CA GLY A 267 8.10 -13.28 -25.44
C GLY A 267 8.60 -12.29 -24.40
N GLU A 268 9.27 -12.77 -23.35
CA GLU A 268 9.84 -11.94 -22.28
C GLU A 268 10.95 -11.03 -22.81
N LYS A 269 11.80 -11.56 -23.71
CA LYS A 269 12.86 -10.79 -24.36
C LYS A 269 12.31 -9.61 -25.16
N LYS A 270 11.24 -9.83 -25.95
CA LYS A 270 10.55 -8.77 -26.67
C LYS A 270 9.85 -7.79 -25.74
N ALA A 271 9.29 -8.27 -24.62
CA ALA A 271 8.58 -7.42 -23.67
C ALA A 271 9.53 -6.46 -22.93
N ILE A 272 10.76 -6.89 -22.60
CA ILE A 272 11.79 -6.02 -22.01
C ILE A 272 12.24 -4.93 -23.01
N GLU A 273 12.30 -5.23 -24.30
CA GLU A 273 12.76 -4.31 -25.34
C GLU A 273 11.74 -3.20 -25.69
N HIS A 274 10.62 -3.07 -24.99
CA HIS A 274 9.55 -2.14 -25.34
C HIS A 274 9.35 -1.07 -24.27
N CYS A 275 10.07 0.04 -24.36
CA CYS A 275 9.91 1.21 -23.47
C CYS A 275 8.66 2.06 -23.78
N GLY A 276 7.89 1.71 -24.81
CA GLY A 276 6.64 2.37 -25.18
C GLY A 276 6.79 3.67 -26.00
N THR A 277 7.97 4.29 -26.05
CA THR A 277 8.30 5.45 -26.87
C THR A 277 9.78 5.46 -27.24
N SER A 278 10.12 6.07 -28.36
CA SER A 278 11.51 6.42 -28.73
C SER A 278 11.79 7.93 -28.59
N ASN A 279 10.78 8.71 -28.21
CA ASN A 279 10.90 10.16 -28.07
C ASN A 279 11.22 10.54 -26.62
N VAL A 280 12.46 11.00 -26.40
CA VAL A 280 12.98 11.37 -25.07
C VAL A 280 12.19 12.51 -24.43
N ASP A 281 11.71 13.47 -25.21
CA ASP A 281 10.93 14.59 -24.68
C ASP A 281 9.54 14.12 -24.26
N ALA A 282 8.89 13.26 -25.03
CA ALA A 282 7.62 12.62 -24.65
C ALA A 282 7.79 11.80 -23.37
N TYR A 283 8.88 11.05 -23.24
CA TYR A 283 9.22 10.30 -22.05
C TYR A 283 9.41 11.21 -20.82
N ASN A 284 10.16 12.30 -20.95
CA ASN A 284 10.35 13.27 -19.86
C ASN A 284 9.02 13.88 -19.38
N TYR A 285 8.12 14.25 -20.31
CA TYR A 285 6.79 14.74 -19.95
C TYR A 285 5.97 13.66 -19.24
N TYR A 286 6.00 12.43 -19.70
CA TYR A 286 5.31 11.33 -19.03
C TYR A 286 5.82 11.12 -17.60
N LEU A 287 7.15 11.08 -17.39
CA LEU A 287 7.73 10.95 -16.04
C LEU A 287 7.35 12.12 -15.12
N MET A 288 7.32 13.35 -15.68
CA MET A 288 6.83 14.52 -14.95
C MET A 288 5.36 14.36 -14.55
N ALA A 289 4.49 13.92 -15.47
CA ALA A 289 3.09 13.63 -15.18
C ALA A 289 2.94 12.54 -14.10
N ARG A 290 3.74 11.47 -14.18
CA ARG A 290 3.77 10.40 -13.17
C ARG A 290 4.17 10.91 -11.80
N LYS A 291 5.20 11.76 -11.70
CA LYS A 291 5.58 12.41 -10.44
C LYS A 291 4.39 13.16 -9.83
N TYR A 292 3.78 14.06 -10.60
CA TYR A 292 2.62 14.83 -10.10
C TYR A 292 1.44 13.94 -9.76
N TRP A 293 1.24 12.84 -10.46
CA TRP A 293 0.21 11.85 -10.16
C TRP A 293 0.47 11.15 -8.83
N ILE A 294 1.69 10.64 -8.59
CA ILE A 294 2.04 9.85 -7.39
C ILE A 294 2.14 10.73 -6.15
N THR A 295 2.79 11.91 -6.26
CA THR A 295 3.04 12.79 -5.10
C THR A 295 1.95 13.82 -4.90
N GLY A 296 0.92 13.85 -5.77
CA GLY A 296 -0.02 14.94 -5.88
C GLY A 296 -1.14 14.94 -4.86
N ASN A 297 -1.74 16.12 -4.76
CA ASN A 297 -2.96 16.35 -4.01
C ASN A 297 -4.19 15.96 -4.87
N TRP A 298 -4.64 14.73 -4.72
CA TRP A 298 -5.73 14.13 -5.51
C TRP A 298 -7.10 14.80 -5.31
N GLY A 299 -7.24 15.60 -4.26
CA GLY A 299 -8.40 16.47 -4.04
C GLY A 299 -8.33 17.80 -4.78
N ASN A 300 -7.22 18.09 -5.45
CA ASN A 300 -7.01 19.35 -6.15
C ASN A 300 -7.25 19.20 -7.66
N ILE A 301 -8.39 19.69 -8.14
CA ILE A 301 -8.78 19.66 -9.56
C ILE A 301 -7.69 20.25 -10.45
N GLY A 302 -7.10 21.40 -10.06
CA GLY A 302 -6.06 22.06 -10.85
C GLY A 302 -4.79 21.21 -11.01
N GLN A 303 -4.48 20.36 -10.02
CA GLN A 303 -3.36 19.43 -10.12
C GLN A 303 -3.67 18.25 -11.04
N LEU A 304 -4.89 17.71 -10.99
CA LEU A 304 -5.33 16.67 -11.94
C LEU A 304 -5.32 17.22 -13.38
N GLU A 305 -5.81 18.44 -13.59
CA GLU A 305 -5.74 19.11 -14.88
C GLU A 305 -4.29 19.35 -15.34
N LEU A 306 -3.37 19.65 -14.42
CA LEU A 306 -1.94 19.76 -14.75
C LEU A 306 -1.39 18.43 -15.27
N VAL A 307 -1.69 17.30 -14.62
CA VAL A 307 -1.29 15.96 -15.08
C VAL A 307 -1.83 15.72 -16.50
N ILE A 308 -3.11 16.02 -16.75
CA ILE A 308 -3.72 15.88 -18.09
C ILE A 308 -2.98 16.73 -19.12
N ARG A 309 -2.68 18.01 -18.81
CA ARG A 309 -1.95 18.90 -19.74
C ARG A 309 -0.55 18.37 -20.06
N ILE A 310 0.16 17.84 -19.06
CA ILE A 310 1.51 17.29 -19.24
C ILE A 310 1.42 16.01 -20.09
N CYS A 311 0.49 15.09 -19.80
CA CYS A 311 0.27 13.89 -20.62
C CYS A 311 -0.11 14.26 -22.06
N ARG A 312 -0.97 15.27 -22.25
CA ARG A 312 -1.34 15.77 -23.59
C ARG A 312 -0.09 16.21 -24.36
N ARG A 313 0.83 16.92 -23.69
CA ARG A 313 2.08 17.30 -24.33
C ARG A 313 2.95 16.09 -24.72
N ALA A 314 2.99 15.06 -23.88
CA ALA A 314 3.70 13.82 -24.20
C ALA A 314 3.13 13.14 -25.45
N VAL A 315 1.80 13.00 -25.56
CA VAL A 315 1.16 12.35 -26.72
C VAL A 315 1.12 13.24 -27.98
N GLU A 316 1.28 14.55 -27.86
CA GLU A 316 1.52 15.44 -29.01
C GLU A 316 2.90 15.20 -29.63
N LEU A 317 3.90 14.92 -28.79
CA LEU A 317 5.27 14.64 -29.24
C LEU A 317 5.43 13.21 -29.76
N ASP A 318 4.71 12.26 -29.18
CA ASP A 318 4.63 10.87 -29.63
C ASP A 318 3.19 10.35 -29.51
N PRO A 319 2.40 10.40 -30.60
CA PRO A 319 1.01 9.93 -30.61
C PRO A 319 0.84 8.43 -30.36
N ASP A 320 1.91 7.64 -30.43
CA ASP A 320 1.92 6.20 -30.18
C ASP A 320 2.42 5.84 -28.77
N TYR A 321 2.57 6.82 -27.89
CA TYR A 321 2.98 6.58 -26.51
C TYR A 321 1.81 6.11 -25.62
N ALA A 322 1.53 4.80 -25.63
CA ALA A 322 0.39 4.19 -24.95
C ALA A 322 0.30 4.49 -23.46
N ARG A 323 1.44 4.47 -22.73
CA ARG A 323 1.48 4.73 -21.28
C ARG A 323 1.02 6.16 -20.94
N ALA A 324 1.39 7.15 -21.76
CA ALA A 324 0.95 8.54 -21.55
C ALA A 324 -0.56 8.69 -21.82
N TRP A 325 -1.10 8.00 -22.82
CA TRP A 325 -2.53 7.92 -23.08
C TRP A 325 -3.27 7.24 -21.91
N GLY A 326 -2.74 6.13 -21.36
CA GLY A 326 -3.32 5.40 -20.22
C GLY A 326 -3.41 6.25 -18.96
N LEU A 327 -2.32 6.94 -18.60
CA LEU A 327 -2.32 7.85 -17.44
C LEU A 327 -3.29 9.03 -17.64
N MET A 328 -3.29 9.63 -18.83
CA MET A 328 -4.23 10.70 -19.16
C MET A 328 -5.69 10.24 -19.03
N ALA A 329 -6.00 9.06 -19.56
CA ALA A 329 -7.33 8.46 -19.48
C ALA A 329 -7.78 8.26 -18.02
N LEU A 330 -6.90 7.71 -17.17
CA LEU A 330 -7.20 7.46 -15.76
C LEU A 330 -7.51 8.77 -15.02
N VAL A 331 -6.70 9.81 -15.25
CA VAL A 331 -6.89 11.11 -14.57
C VAL A 331 -8.13 11.82 -15.09
N GLN A 332 -8.44 11.77 -16.39
CA GLN A 332 -9.69 12.29 -16.97
C GLN A 332 -10.90 11.57 -16.36
N CYS A 333 -10.88 10.26 -16.26
CA CYS A 333 -11.93 9.45 -15.65
C CYS A 333 -12.20 9.87 -14.20
N ILE A 334 -11.15 10.05 -13.40
CA ILE A 334 -11.29 10.50 -12.01
C ILE A 334 -11.86 11.92 -11.96
N LEU A 335 -11.35 12.83 -12.77
CA LEU A 335 -11.80 14.21 -12.81
C LEU A 335 -13.29 14.29 -13.18
N HIS A 336 -13.72 13.52 -14.18
CA HIS A 336 -15.10 13.51 -14.66
C HIS A 336 -16.06 12.84 -13.66
N PHE A 337 -15.79 11.59 -13.26
CA PHE A 337 -16.75 10.79 -12.47
C PHE A 337 -16.67 11.05 -10.96
N THR A 338 -15.53 11.52 -10.45
CA THR A 338 -15.40 11.77 -9.01
C THR A 338 -15.67 13.24 -8.68
N PHE A 339 -15.16 14.18 -9.50
CA PHE A 339 -15.26 15.61 -9.22
C PHE A 339 -16.33 16.31 -10.04
N ALA A 340 -17.02 15.60 -10.94
CA ALA A 340 -17.96 16.19 -11.89
C ALA A 340 -17.35 17.39 -12.68
N ALA A 341 -16.05 17.29 -13.01
CA ALA A 341 -15.26 18.30 -13.67
C ALA A 341 -14.58 17.70 -14.92
N GLY A 342 -14.20 18.57 -15.85
CA GLY A 342 -13.64 18.14 -17.13
C GLY A 342 -14.70 17.69 -18.13
N GLU A 343 -14.40 17.91 -19.42
CA GLU A 343 -15.30 17.53 -20.52
C GLU A 343 -15.13 16.05 -20.94
N ASP A 344 -13.91 15.54 -20.80
CA ASP A 344 -13.54 14.18 -21.21
C ASP A 344 -13.71 13.18 -20.03
N ASP A 345 -14.40 12.06 -20.29
CA ASP A 345 -14.58 10.97 -19.33
C ASP A 345 -13.43 9.93 -19.34
N GLY A 346 -12.40 10.15 -20.16
CA GLY A 346 -11.21 9.31 -20.30
C GLY A 346 -11.37 8.13 -21.27
N THR A 347 -12.56 7.82 -21.75
CA THR A 347 -12.79 6.63 -22.61
C THR A 347 -12.07 6.72 -23.94
N ALA A 348 -12.08 7.88 -24.61
CA ALA A 348 -11.39 8.08 -25.88
C ALA A 348 -9.86 7.90 -25.74
N ALA A 349 -9.28 8.41 -24.67
CA ALA A 349 -7.86 8.25 -24.37
C ALA A 349 -7.52 6.78 -24.00
N ALA A 350 -8.40 6.09 -23.25
CA ALA A 350 -8.26 4.68 -22.93
C ALA A 350 -8.31 3.80 -24.20
N ASP A 351 -9.26 4.07 -25.10
CA ASP A 351 -9.37 3.36 -26.36
C ASP A 351 -8.14 3.58 -27.25
N ARG A 352 -7.61 4.80 -27.26
CA ARG A 352 -6.36 5.08 -27.96
C ARG A 352 -5.19 4.31 -27.35
N ALA A 353 -5.03 4.33 -26.04
CA ALA A 353 -3.99 3.57 -25.33
C ALA A 353 -4.05 2.09 -25.70
N LEU A 354 -5.24 1.47 -25.63
CA LEU A 354 -5.45 0.04 -25.93
C LEU A 354 -5.30 -0.30 -27.41
N SER A 355 -5.51 0.65 -28.33
CA SER A 355 -5.25 0.46 -29.76
C SER A 355 -3.77 0.37 -30.08
N ILE A 356 -2.92 0.97 -29.24
CA ILE A 356 -1.46 0.97 -29.39
C ILE A 356 -0.87 -0.23 -28.62
N ASP A 357 -1.23 -0.35 -27.34
CA ASP A 357 -0.79 -1.45 -26.47
C ASP A 357 -1.97 -2.01 -25.66
N PRO A 358 -2.42 -3.24 -25.95
CA PRO A 358 -3.52 -3.89 -25.23
C PRO A 358 -3.17 -4.31 -23.78
N HIS A 359 -1.96 -4.01 -23.30
CA HIS A 359 -1.50 -4.33 -21.95
C HIS A 359 -1.47 -3.12 -21.01
N ILE A 360 -2.10 -2.00 -21.36
CA ILE A 360 -2.25 -0.85 -20.47
C ILE A 360 -3.39 -1.10 -19.47
N ALA A 361 -3.05 -1.51 -18.25
CA ALA A 361 -4.01 -1.91 -17.22
C ALA A 361 -4.92 -0.76 -16.79
N GLU A 362 -4.40 0.45 -16.66
CA GLU A 362 -5.14 1.67 -16.30
C GLU A 362 -6.29 1.95 -17.28
N ALA A 363 -6.08 1.70 -18.57
CA ALA A 363 -7.13 1.90 -19.58
C ALA A 363 -8.31 0.93 -19.39
N TYR A 364 -8.08 -0.27 -18.90
CA TYR A 364 -9.16 -1.18 -18.53
C TYR A 364 -9.88 -0.75 -17.25
N CYS A 365 -9.19 -0.11 -16.30
CA CYS A 365 -9.82 0.50 -15.13
C CYS A 365 -10.79 1.62 -15.55
N VAL A 366 -10.39 2.45 -16.52
CA VAL A 366 -11.28 3.49 -17.10
C VAL A 366 -12.51 2.87 -17.76
N ARG A 367 -12.35 1.82 -18.58
CA ARG A 367 -13.48 1.09 -19.17
C ARG A 367 -14.39 0.48 -18.10
N ALA A 368 -13.82 -0.12 -17.06
CA ALA A 368 -14.60 -0.69 -15.97
C ALA A 368 -15.44 0.38 -15.27
N ARG A 369 -14.87 1.55 -14.98
CA ARG A 369 -15.60 2.68 -14.40
C ARG A 369 -16.69 3.18 -15.33
N TYR A 370 -16.41 3.38 -16.59
CA TYR A 370 -17.39 3.81 -17.60
C TYR A 370 -18.58 2.82 -17.69
N PHE A 371 -18.31 1.51 -17.79
CA PHE A 371 -19.37 0.50 -17.84
C PHE A 371 -20.20 0.47 -16.55
N TYR A 372 -19.57 0.64 -15.40
CA TYR A 372 -20.27 0.77 -14.13
C TYR A 372 -21.26 1.96 -14.16
N GLU A 373 -20.82 3.14 -14.60
CA GLU A 373 -21.66 4.35 -14.69
C GLU A 373 -22.85 4.18 -15.68
N GLN A 374 -22.67 3.33 -16.71
CA GLN A 374 -23.73 2.97 -17.64
C GLN A 374 -24.65 1.86 -17.11
N GLY A 375 -24.40 1.29 -15.94
CA GLY A 375 -25.15 0.18 -15.37
C GLY A 375 -24.84 -1.18 -16.03
N ARG A 376 -23.78 -1.28 -16.83
CA ARG A 376 -23.30 -2.48 -17.48
C ARG A 376 -22.34 -3.24 -16.57
N LEU A 377 -22.90 -3.86 -15.53
CA LEU A 377 -22.08 -4.39 -14.42
C LEU A 377 -21.21 -5.59 -14.82
N ASP A 378 -21.69 -6.45 -15.71
CA ASP A 378 -20.92 -7.61 -16.21
C ASP A 378 -19.70 -7.14 -17.04
N ASP A 379 -19.88 -6.16 -17.91
CA ASP A 379 -18.80 -5.58 -18.70
C ASP A 379 -17.77 -4.85 -17.81
N ALA A 380 -18.24 -4.20 -16.73
CA ALA A 380 -17.36 -3.57 -15.74
C ALA A 380 -16.49 -4.60 -15.01
N ASP A 381 -17.09 -5.72 -14.59
CA ASP A 381 -16.38 -6.81 -13.90
C ASP A 381 -15.35 -7.47 -14.82
N ASP A 382 -15.69 -7.70 -16.10
CA ASP A 382 -14.78 -8.29 -17.08
C ASP A 382 -13.61 -7.35 -17.43
N ALA A 383 -13.86 -6.05 -17.59
CA ALA A 383 -12.80 -5.08 -17.79
C ALA A 383 -11.85 -5.01 -16.57
N LEU A 384 -12.41 -5.03 -15.36
CA LEU A 384 -11.64 -5.02 -14.12
C LEU A 384 -10.79 -6.30 -13.97
N LYS A 385 -11.36 -7.47 -14.24
CA LYS A 385 -10.61 -8.74 -14.28
C LYS A 385 -9.44 -8.67 -15.27
N ARG A 386 -9.66 -8.04 -16.41
CA ARG A 386 -8.60 -7.89 -17.41
C ARG A 386 -7.48 -6.98 -16.90
N ALA A 387 -7.79 -5.85 -16.25
CA ALA A 387 -6.79 -4.99 -15.62
C ALA A 387 -5.96 -5.76 -14.59
N LEU A 388 -6.62 -6.49 -13.69
CA LEU A 388 -5.98 -7.30 -12.65
C LEU A 388 -5.16 -8.49 -13.18
N GLN A 389 -5.49 -9.03 -14.37
CA GLN A 389 -4.69 -10.05 -15.03
C GLN A 389 -3.41 -9.48 -15.65
N ILE A 390 -3.49 -8.26 -16.18
CA ILE A 390 -2.34 -7.57 -16.82
C ILE A 390 -1.34 -7.14 -15.74
N ASP A 391 -1.81 -6.44 -14.71
CA ASP A 391 -0.95 -5.96 -13.64
C ASP A 391 -1.60 -6.15 -12.26
N PRO A 392 -1.46 -7.37 -11.68
CA PRO A 392 -2.03 -7.68 -10.37
C PRO A 392 -1.34 -6.94 -9.23
N GLU A 393 -0.11 -6.46 -9.43
CA GLU A 393 0.68 -5.75 -8.42
C GLU A 393 0.65 -4.22 -8.61
N SER A 394 -0.13 -3.70 -9.57
CA SER A 394 -0.34 -2.26 -9.71
C SER A 394 -1.17 -1.73 -8.54
N TRP A 395 -0.66 -0.70 -7.90
CA TRP A 395 -1.37 0.03 -6.87
C TRP A 395 -2.64 0.70 -7.42
N GLU A 396 -2.54 1.36 -8.57
CA GLU A 396 -3.65 2.02 -9.24
C GLU A 396 -4.79 1.05 -9.56
N VAL A 397 -4.44 -0.12 -10.13
CA VAL A 397 -5.43 -1.15 -10.49
C VAL A 397 -6.14 -1.69 -9.26
N ASN A 398 -5.41 -2.00 -8.19
CA ASN A 398 -6.03 -2.51 -6.96
C ASN A 398 -6.90 -1.44 -6.28
N ARG A 399 -6.48 -0.18 -6.27
CA ARG A 399 -7.25 0.92 -5.72
C ARG A 399 -8.56 1.14 -6.50
N GLU A 400 -8.52 1.15 -7.84
CA GLU A 400 -9.74 1.28 -8.66
C GLU A 400 -10.64 0.04 -8.53
N ALA A 401 -10.07 -1.15 -8.43
CA ALA A 401 -10.83 -2.37 -8.14
C ALA A 401 -11.56 -2.27 -6.80
N GLY A 402 -10.86 -1.85 -5.74
CA GLY A 402 -11.46 -1.61 -4.44
C GLY A 402 -12.65 -0.65 -4.52
N ARG A 403 -12.50 0.45 -5.27
CA ARG A 403 -13.56 1.45 -5.46
C ARG A 403 -14.79 0.89 -6.18
N ILE A 404 -14.59 0.17 -7.29
CA ILE A 404 -15.69 -0.42 -8.06
C ILE A 404 -16.42 -1.47 -7.22
N PHE A 405 -15.69 -2.36 -6.53
CA PHE A 405 -16.30 -3.34 -5.64
C PHE A 405 -17.05 -2.70 -4.45
N TYR A 406 -16.55 -1.57 -3.91
CA TYR A 406 -17.27 -0.81 -2.89
C TYR A 406 -18.63 -0.31 -3.39
N PHE A 407 -18.67 0.32 -4.56
CA PHE A 407 -19.92 0.78 -5.16
C PHE A 407 -20.88 -0.35 -5.54
N LEU A 408 -20.34 -1.52 -5.89
CA LEU A 408 -21.13 -2.75 -6.11
C LEU A 408 -21.59 -3.41 -4.79
N ARG A 409 -21.27 -2.84 -3.63
CA ARG A 409 -21.51 -3.40 -2.28
C ARG A 409 -20.87 -4.78 -2.06
N ARG A 410 -19.87 -5.12 -2.86
CA ARG A 410 -19.04 -6.33 -2.72
C ARG A 410 -17.90 -6.06 -1.73
N PHE A 411 -18.24 -5.78 -0.47
CA PHE A 411 -17.31 -5.26 0.53
C PHE A 411 -16.12 -6.18 0.83
N ALA A 412 -16.29 -7.50 0.78
CA ALA A 412 -15.20 -8.44 1.00
C ALA A 412 -14.10 -8.34 -0.10
N GLU A 413 -14.52 -8.10 -1.34
CA GLU A 413 -13.60 -7.91 -2.46
C GLU A 413 -13.00 -6.51 -2.42
N ALA A 414 -13.79 -5.50 -2.08
CA ALA A 414 -13.29 -4.14 -1.86
C ALA A 414 -12.19 -4.12 -0.79
N ALA A 415 -12.41 -4.77 0.36
CA ALA A 415 -11.42 -4.90 1.42
C ALA A 415 -10.12 -5.52 0.89
N ARG A 416 -10.21 -6.69 0.23
CA ARG A 416 -9.05 -7.40 -0.31
C ARG A 416 -8.21 -6.54 -1.24
N HIS A 417 -8.84 -5.74 -2.10
CA HIS A 417 -8.12 -4.91 -3.07
C HIS A 417 -7.56 -3.64 -2.43
N TYR A 418 -8.26 -3.00 -1.50
CA TYR A 418 -7.70 -1.89 -0.73
C TYR A 418 -6.56 -2.35 0.19
N GLU A 419 -6.71 -3.50 0.87
CA GLU A 419 -5.62 -4.13 1.65
C GLU A 419 -4.38 -4.39 0.78
N LYS A 420 -4.59 -4.82 -0.47
CA LYS A 420 -3.49 -5.01 -1.41
C LYS A 420 -2.89 -3.68 -1.85
N ALA A 421 -3.69 -2.65 -2.12
CA ALA A 421 -3.20 -1.32 -2.45
C ALA A 421 -2.32 -0.75 -1.34
N VAL A 422 -2.75 -0.81 -0.07
CA VAL A 422 -1.94 -0.33 1.07
C VAL A 422 -0.75 -1.23 1.41
N ALA A 423 -0.76 -2.48 0.99
CA ALA A 423 0.40 -3.37 1.10
C ALA A 423 1.47 -3.06 0.05
N ILE A 424 1.06 -2.54 -1.12
CA ILE A 424 1.95 -2.06 -2.18
C ILE A 424 2.48 -0.66 -1.82
N ASP A 425 1.61 0.22 -1.33
CA ASP A 425 1.96 1.59 -0.91
C ASP A 425 1.33 1.90 0.45
N ASP A 426 2.13 1.80 1.52
CA ASP A 426 1.70 2.07 2.89
C ASP A 426 1.43 3.56 3.14
N SER A 427 1.89 4.44 2.25
CA SER A 427 1.60 5.88 2.27
C SER A 427 0.23 6.23 1.69
N ASP A 428 -0.47 5.29 1.06
CA ASP A 428 -1.82 5.51 0.52
C ASP A 428 -2.87 5.64 1.63
N TYR A 429 -2.88 6.82 2.24
CA TYR A 429 -3.87 7.16 3.27
C TYR A 429 -5.31 7.17 2.75
N HIS A 430 -5.51 7.25 1.43
CA HIS A 430 -6.84 7.20 0.84
C HIS A 430 -7.43 5.77 0.87
N SER A 431 -6.67 4.76 0.46
CA SER A 431 -7.12 3.36 0.57
C SER A 431 -7.33 2.95 2.03
N TRP A 432 -6.49 3.43 2.96
CA TRP A 432 -6.74 3.27 4.39
C TRP A 432 -8.07 3.91 4.83
N SER A 433 -8.40 5.10 4.33
CA SER A 433 -9.69 5.78 4.60
C SER A 433 -10.87 4.98 4.07
N MET A 434 -10.78 4.41 2.87
CA MET A 434 -11.84 3.56 2.32
C MET A 434 -12.07 2.30 3.16
N LEU A 435 -11.02 1.72 3.72
CA LEU A 435 -11.13 0.60 4.66
C LEU A 435 -11.88 0.96 5.94
N CYS A 436 -11.91 2.25 6.35
CA CYS A 436 -12.73 2.70 7.49
C CYS A 436 -14.24 2.51 7.23
N SER A 437 -14.69 2.63 5.99
CA SER A 437 -16.09 2.39 5.61
C SER A 437 -16.36 0.91 5.29
N VAL A 438 -15.38 0.21 4.72
CA VAL A 438 -15.53 -1.20 4.30
C VAL A 438 -15.57 -2.16 5.48
N TYR A 439 -14.68 -2.04 6.46
CA TYR A 439 -14.62 -2.97 7.58
C TYR A 439 -15.86 -3.00 8.48
N PRO A 440 -16.53 -1.87 8.81
CA PRO A 440 -17.80 -1.91 9.53
C PRO A 440 -18.90 -2.68 8.78
N ALA A 441 -18.97 -2.53 7.45
CA ALA A 441 -19.90 -3.28 6.61
C ALA A 441 -19.64 -4.80 6.62
N LEU A 442 -18.41 -5.22 6.96
CA LEU A 442 -18.01 -6.62 7.16
C LEU A 442 -18.12 -7.07 8.63
N GLY A 443 -18.64 -6.23 9.53
CA GLY A 443 -18.74 -6.55 10.95
C GLY A 443 -17.40 -6.56 11.69
N ASN A 444 -16.37 -5.86 11.18
CA ASN A 444 -15.03 -5.81 11.77
C ASN A 444 -14.64 -4.38 12.25
N PRO A 445 -15.25 -3.87 13.33
CA PRO A 445 -14.97 -2.53 13.83
C PRO A 445 -13.52 -2.34 14.33
N THR A 446 -12.87 -3.41 14.81
CA THR A 446 -11.49 -3.35 15.28
C THR A 446 -10.52 -3.05 14.12
N ALA A 447 -10.72 -3.68 12.97
CA ALA A 447 -9.92 -3.39 11.78
C ALA A 447 -10.19 -1.96 11.26
N ALA A 448 -11.43 -1.45 11.38
CA ALA A 448 -11.76 -0.08 11.02
C ALA A 448 -10.98 0.95 11.86
N VAL A 449 -10.87 0.73 13.19
CA VAL A 449 -10.07 1.60 14.07
C VAL A 449 -8.60 1.62 13.63
N ARG A 450 -8.01 0.46 13.35
CA ARG A 450 -6.62 0.39 12.86
C ARG A 450 -6.45 1.10 11.52
N ALA A 451 -7.39 0.91 10.59
CA ALA A 451 -7.38 1.60 9.31
C ALA A 451 -7.46 3.12 9.49
N ALA A 452 -8.27 3.59 10.44
CA ALA A 452 -8.40 5.00 10.77
C ALA A 452 -7.11 5.61 11.34
N GLU A 453 -6.40 4.89 12.21
CA GLU A 453 -5.09 5.29 12.73
C GLU A 453 -4.07 5.45 11.59
N MET A 454 -4.03 4.49 10.66
CA MET A 454 -3.13 4.53 9.50
C MET A 454 -3.49 5.66 8.52
N ALA A 455 -4.79 5.84 8.23
CA ALA A 455 -5.28 6.93 7.39
C ALA A 455 -4.93 8.30 7.98
N LEU A 456 -5.16 8.49 9.29
CA LEU A 456 -4.87 9.74 9.98
C LEU A 456 -3.37 10.03 10.00
N ALA A 457 -2.53 9.05 10.37
CA ALA A 457 -1.08 9.21 10.38
C ALA A 457 -0.52 9.55 8.97
N GLY A 458 -1.07 8.94 7.92
CA GLY A 458 -0.72 9.26 6.53
C GLY A 458 -1.13 10.68 6.14
N ALA A 459 -2.35 11.09 6.49
CA ALA A 459 -2.86 12.43 6.25
C ALA A 459 -2.05 13.50 7.01
N GLU A 460 -1.67 13.26 8.26
CA GLU A 460 -0.82 14.15 9.06
C GLU A 460 0.56 14.33 8.43
N ARG A 461 1.18 13.26 7.93
CA ARG A 461 2.45 13.35 7.19
C ARG A 461 2.32 14.20 5.93
N ALA A 462 1.24 13.99 5.15
CA ALA A 462 0.98 14.77 3.94
C ALA A 462 0.76 16.25 4.26
N LEU A 463 0.03 16.57 5.34
CA LEU A 463 -0.20 17.94 5.80
C LEU A 463 1.04 18.62 6.38
N ALA A 464 1.97 17.86 6.95
CA ALA A 464 3.26 18.39 7.39
C ALA A 464 4.11 18.86 6.19
N HIS A 465 3.94 18.22 5.04
CA HIS A 465 4.64 18.57 3.80
C HIS A 465 3.92 19.66 3.00
N ASP A 466 2.59 19.54 2.85
CA ASP A 466 1.70 20.52 2.22
C ASP A 466 0.50 20.81 3.13
N PRO A 467 0.55 21.91 3.93
CA PRO A 467 -0.54 22.29 4.82
C PRO A 467 -1.87 22.58 4.13
N THR A 468 -1.86 22.74 2.80
CA THR A 468 -3.05 23.06 1.99
C THR A 468 -3.61 21.82 1.27
N ASN A 469 -3.09 20.63 1.57
CA ASN A 469 -3.54 19.39 0.95
C ASN A 469 -4.97 19.03 1.36
N GLY A 470 -5.93 19.40 0.51
CA GLY A 470 -7.36 19.15 0.73
C GLY A 470 -7.73 17.67 0.74
N SER A 471 -7.00 16.82 0.00
CA SER A 471 -7.20 15.37 0.02
C SER A 471 -6.84 14.79 1.39
N ALA A 472 -5.70 15.21 1.93
CA ALA A 472 -5.24 14.78 3.25
C ALA A 472 -6.20 15.24 4.37
N LEU A 473 -6.69 16.49 4.28
CA LEU A 473 -7.72 16.98 5.22
C LEU A 473 -8.98 16.13 5.14
N GLY A 474 -9.51 15.88 3.92
CA GLY A 474 -10.73 15.10 3.71
C GLY A 474 -10.60 13.67 4.25
N THR A 475 -9.51 13.00 3.93
CA THR A 475 -9.21 11.63 4.36
C THR A 475 -8.97 11.54 5.86
N GLY A 476 -8.26 12.54 6.42
CA GLY A 476 -8.01 12.59 7.86
C GLY A 476 -9.29 12.78 8.68
N VAL A 477 -10.26 13.55 8.17
CA VAL A 477 -11.59 13.68 8.82
C VAL A 477 -12.30 12.33 8.88
N THR A 478 -12.18 11.47 7.88
CA THR A 478 -12.72 10.11 7.92
C THR A 478 -12.08 9.29 9.05
N GLY A 479 -10.74 9.36 9.19
CA GLY A 479 -10.01 8.74 10.29
C GLY A 479 -10.46 9.27 11.65
N LEU A 480 -10.53 10.60 11.82
CA LEU A 480 -10.98 11.25 13.05
C LEU A 480 -12.42 10.87 13.42
N GLY A 481 -13.31 10.77 12.43
CA GLY A 481 -14.68 10.31 12.64
C GLY A 481 -14.76 8.88 13.14
N THR A 482 -14.03 7.96 12.52
CA THR A 482 -13.96 6.55 12.94
C THR A 482 -13.38 6.41 14.35
N LEU A 483 -12.38 7.25 14.71
CA LEU A 483 -11.78 7.33 16.05
C LEU A 483 -12.61 8.14 17.06
N LYS A 484 -13.79 8.67 16.66
CA LYS A 484 -14.69 9.48 17.49
C LYS A 484 -14.07 10.76 18.05
N GLN A 485 -13.10 11.35 17.35
CA GLN A 485 -12.41 12.58 17.73
C GLN A 485 -13.13 13.81 17.14
N ARG A 486 -14.32 14.13 17.65
CA ARG A 486 -15.22 15.17 17.11
C ARG A 486 -14.57 16.54 17.00
N ASP A 487 -13.98 17.05 18.08
CA ASP A 487 -13.42 18.41 18.12
C ASP A 487 -12.32 18.61 17.05
N ARG A 488 -11.45 17.61 16.86
CA ARG A 488 -10.43 17.63 15.82
C ARG A 488 -11.02 17.51 14.42
N ALA A 489 -12.09 16.72 14.27
CA ALA A 489 -12.77 16.60 12.98
C ALA A 489 -13.40 17.94 12.57
N ASP A 490 -14.05 18.65 13.49
CA ASP A 490 -14.64 19.97 13.25
C ASP A 490 -13.57 21.01 12.86
N GLU A 491 -12.43 21.04 13.57
CA GLU A 491 -11.27 21.89 13.22
C GLU A 491 -10.76 21.62 11.80
N TRP A 492 -10.60 20.35 11.44
CA TRP A 492 -10.09 19.98 10.13
C TRP A 492 -11.11 20.27 9.01
N ILE A 493 -12.41 20.11 9.28
CA ILE A 493 -13.48 20.48 8.35
C ILE A 493 -13.46 21.98 8.11
N GLU A 494 -13.41 22.79 9.16
CA GLU A 494 -13.36 24.26 9.04
C GLU A 494 -12.15 24.70 8.20
N ARG A 495 -10.97 24.16 8.50
CA ARG A 495 -9.74 24.43 7.75
C ARG A 495 -9.86 24.01 6.29
N ALA A 496 -10.40 22.83 6.01
CA ALA A 496 -10.57 22.32 4.66
C ALA A 496 -11.52 23.19 3.84
N LEU A 497 -12.64 23.63 4.44
CA LEU A 497 -13.62 24.50 3.79
C LEU A 497 -13.09 25.91 3.58
N LEU A 498 -12.17 26.38 4.42
CA LEU A 498 -11.49 27.67 4.21
C LEU A 498 -10.55 27.62 2.98
N ILE A 499 -9.84 26.50 2.81
CA ILE A 499 -8.88 26.30 1.70
C ILE A 499 -9.62 26.06 0.38
N SER A 500 -10.66 25.24 0.39
CA SER A 500 -11.38 24.79 -0.81
C SER A 500 -12.89 24.78 -0.57
N PRO A 501 -13.53 25.95 -0.46
CA PRO A 501 -14.95 26.06 -0.10
C PRO A 501 -15.89 25.40 -1.11
N ASP A 502 -15.48 25.33 -2.37
CA ASP A 502 -16.26 24.80 -3.49
C ASP A 502 -15.98 23.35 -3.83
N ASN A 503 -15.14 22.65 -3.03
CA ASN A 503 -14.80 21.24 -3.26
C ASN A 503 -15.98 20.34 -2.85
N ILE A 504 -16.76 19.93 -3.84
CA ILE A 504 -17.96 19.11 -3.69
C ILE A 504 -17.63 17.75 -3.03
N PHE A 505 -16.57 17.12 -3.49
CA PHE A 505 -16.14 15.78 -3.01
C PHE A 505 -15.78 15.82 -1.51
N MET A 506 -15.04 16.83 -1.12
CA MET A 506 -14.63 17.01 0.27
C MET A 506 -15.82 17.26 1.20
N ARG A 507 -16.73 18.17 0.80
CA ARG A 507 -17.98 18.43 1.54
C ARG A 507 -18.83 17.18 1.68
N TYR A 508 -18.94 16.40 0.62
CA TYR A 508 -19.68 15.14 0.61
C TYR A 508 -19.13 14.15 1.63
N ASN A 509 -17.82 13.93 1.63
CA ASN A 509 -17.17 13.01 2.58
C ASN A 509 -17.37 13.48 4.03
N PHE A 510 -17.29 14.79 4.28
CA PHE A 510 -17.55 15.34 5.61
C PHE A 510 -18.98 15.09 6.06
N ALA A 511 -19.95 15.26 5.15
CA ALA A 511 -21.36 14.98 5.45
C ALA A 511 -21.59 13.50 5.80
N CYS A 512 -20.96 12.58 5.07
CA CYS A 512 -20.99 11.14 5.40
C CYS A 512 -20.45 10.87 6.81
N ILE A 513 -19.33 11.51 7.17
CA ILE A 513 -18.74 11.35 8.51
C ILE A 513 -19.63 11.94 9.60
N MET A 514 -20.21 13.13 9.37
CA MET A 514 -21.15 13.74 10.34
C MET A 514 -22.37 12.84 10.56
N ALA A 515 -22.96 12.33 9.50
CA ALA A 515 -24.13 11.46 9.57
C ALA A 515 -23.79 10.11 10.22
N LEU A 516 -22.77 9.40 9.71
CA LEU A 516 -22.48 8.02 10.08
C LEU A 516 -21.76 7.90 11.42
N GLN A 517 -20.74 8.73 11.64
CA GLN A 517 -19.85 8.58 12.78
C GLN A 517 -20.27 9.38 14.01
N PHE A 518 -20.88 10.54 13.80
CA PHE A 518 -21.29 11.43 14.88
C PHE A 518 -22.83 11.50 15.06
N GLY A 519 -23.62 10.97 14.12
CA GLY A 519 -25.08 11.03 14.15
C GLY A 519 -25.63 12.47 14.03
N ASP A 520 -24.83 13.39 13.53
CA ASP A 520 -25.16 14.82 13.40
C ASP A 520 -25.81 15.09 12.03
N THR A 521 -27.10 14.82 11.96
CA THR A 521 -27.90 14.94 10.76
C THR A 521 -27.94 16.38 10.22
N GLU A 522 -28.00 17.38 11.09
CA GLU A 522 -28.08 18.78 10.66
C GLU A 522 -26.75 19.28 10.10
N ALA A 523 -25.64 19.00 10.78
CA ALA A 523 -24.30 19.32 10.24
C ALA A 523 -24.05 18.61 8.90
N ALA A 524 -24.48 17.36 8.76
CA ALA A 524 -24.37 16.64 7.49
C ALA A 524 -25.19 17.31 6.36
N LEU A 525 -26.41 17.74 6.64
CA LEU A 525 -27.25 18.43 5.67
C LEU A 525 -26.71 19.81 5.29
N ASP A 526 -26.16 20.56 6.23
CA ASP A 526 -25.53 21.86 5.96
C ASP A 526 -24.32 21.73 5.04
N LEU A 527 -23.57 20.63 5.18
CA LEU A 527 -22.45 20.32 4.29
C LEU A 527 -22.91 19.89 2.89
N LEU A 528 -24.05 19.18 2.77
CA LEU A 528 -24.61 18.71 1.50
C LEU A 528 -25.38 19.80 0.73
N GLU A 529 -25.97 20.77 1.41
CA GLU A 529 -26.84 21.78 0.77
C GLU A 529 -26.18 22.50 -0.42
N PRO A 530 -24.92 22.99 -0.34
CA PRO A 530 -24.23 23.61 -1.47
C PRO A 530 -23.91 22.63 -2.62
N ILE A 531 -24.00 21.32 -2.39
CA ILE A 531 -23.67 20.27 -3.37
C ILE A 531 -24.87 19.95 -4.25
N PHE A 532 -26.06 19.89 -3.70
CA PHE A 532 -27.27 19.44 -4.43
C PHE A 532 -27.50 20.16 -5.78
N PRO A 533 -27.34 21.49 -5.90
CA PRO A 533 -27.49 22.17 -7.18
C PRO A 533 -26.48 21.75 -8.25
N ARG A 534 -25.34 21.17 -7.84
CA ARG A 534 -24.21 20.83 -8.71
C ARG A 534 -24.15 19.35 -9.08
N LEU A 535 -24.96 18.49 -8.46
CA LEU A 535 -24.93 17.03 -8.74
C LEU A 535 -25.32 16.76 -10.19
N SER A 536 -24.49 15.97 -10.88
CA SER A 536 -24.82 15.36 -12.18
C SER A 536 -25.81 14.20 -12.00
N ALA A 537 -26.31 13.62 -13.10
CA ALA A 537 -27.18 12.46 -13.04
C ALA A 537 -26.47 11.23 -12.43
N SER A 538 -25.18 11.02 -12.72
CA SER A 538 -24.39 9.94 -12.11
C SER A 538 -24.14 10.19 -10.62
N ALA A 539 -23.75 11.41 -10.25
CA ALA A 539 -23.55 11.79 -8.86
C ALA A 539 -24.84 11.67 -8.03
N TYR A 540 -26.01 12.02 -8.60
CA TYR A 540 -27.31 11.80 -7.97
C TYR A 540 -27.53 10.31 -7.63
N LYS A 541 -27.26 9.41 -8.59
CA LYS A 541 -27.39 7.95 -8.38
C LYS A 541 -26.43 7.47 -7.27
N ALA A 542 -25.19 7.98 -7.27
CA ALA A 542 -24.21 7.63 -6.25
C ALA A 542 -24.68 8.07 -4.85
N VAL A 543 -25.09 9.32 -4.67
CA VAL A 543 -25.65 9.85 -3.41
C VAL A 543 -26.89 9.07 -2.97
N ALA A 544 -27.77 8.72 -3.91
CA ALA A 544 -28.97 7.93 -3.61
C ALA A 544 -28.67 6.49 -3.17
N ALA A 545 -27.55 5.92 -3.59
CA ALA A 545 -27.15 4.54 -3.28
C ALA A 545 -26.15 4.42 -2.14
N ASP A 546 -25.57 5.53 -1.67
CA ASP A 546 -24.49 5.52 -0.68
C ASP A 546 -24.99 5.08 0.70
N PRO A 547 -24.46 3.97 1.26
CA PRO A 547 -24.83 3.51 2.58
C PRO A 547 -24.44 4.46 3.71
N ASP A 548 -23.44 5.31 3.51
CA ASP A 548 -22.98 6.27 4.53
C ASP A 548 -24.03 7.36 4.82
N LEU A 549 -25.00 7.54 3.92
CA LEU A 549 -26.11 8.47 4.05
C LEU A 549 -27.46 7.81 4.43
N ASP A 550 -27.48 6.52 4.76
CA ASP A 550 -28.72 5.80 5.09
C ASP A 550 -29.48 6.48 6.24
N THR A 551 -28.78 7.07 7.21
CA THR A 551 -29.38 7.80 8.34
C THR A 551 -30.11 9.09 7.93
N LEU A 552 -29.82 9.62 6.74
CA LEU A 552 -30.45 10.83 6.21
C LEU A 552 -31.68 10.55 5.33
N ARG A 553 -31.90 9.30 4.87
CA ARG A 553 -32.92 8.98 3.86
C ARG A 553 -34.32 9.37 4.27
N ASP A 554 -34.67 9.23 5.54
CA ASP A 554 -35.98 9.57 6.08
C ASP A 554 -36.10 11.05 6.48
N ASN A 555 -35.02 11.84 6.39
CA ASN A 555 -35.04 13.26 6.73
C ASN A 555 -35.78 14.08 5.65
N PRO A 556 -36.81 14.86 6.02
CA PRO A 556 -37.60 15.64 5.04
C PRO A 556 -36.78 16.66 4.22
N ARG A 557 -35.75 17.26 4.82
CA ARG A 557 -34.85 18.22 4.15
C ARG A 557 -34.01 17.50 3.09
N PHE A 558 -33.43 16.34 3.41
CA PHE A 558 -32.72 15.51 2.45
C PHE A 558 -33.60 15.08 1.28
N GLN A 559 -34.79 14.53 1.57
CA GLN A 559 -35.74 14.12 0.55
C GLN A 559 -36.18 15.26 -0.36
N HIS A 560 -36.36 16.46 0.20
CA HIS A 560 -36.71 17.64 -0.57
C HIS A 560 -35.63 17.97 -1.60
N HIS A 561 -34.37 18.07 -1.18
CA HIS A 561 -33.24 18.35 -2.06
C HIS A 561 -33.05 17.25 -3.12
N MET A 562 -33.13 15.97 -2.74
CA MET A 562 -33.01 14.86 -3.69
C MET A 562 -34.12 14.87 -4.75
N ARG A 563 -35.37 15.24 -4.42
CA ARG A 563 -36.44 15.41 -5.41
C ARG A 563 -36.15 16.55 -6.38
N GLN A 564 -35.60 17.67 -5.90
CA GLN A 564 -35.22 18.79 -6.76
C GLN A 564 -34.09 18.39 -7.73
N VAL A 565 -33.10 17.67 -7.23
CA VAL A 565 -32.01 17.15 -8.08
C VAL A 565 -32.56 16.19 -9.14
N ALA A 566 -33.38 15.21 -8.75
CA ALA A 566 -34.00 14.25 -9.66
C ALA A 566 -34.74 14.96 -10.82
N GLN A 567 -35.55 15.99 -10.50
CA GLN A 567 -36.26 16.78 -11.51
C GLN A 567 -35.29 17.50 -12.46
N ARG A 568 -34.22 18.10 -11.93
CA ARG A 568 -33.23 18.85 -12.71
C ARG A 568 -32.43 17.93 -13.66
N VAL A 569 -32.06 16.73 -13.22
CA VAL A 569 -31.22 15.81 -14.01
C VAL A 569 -32.04 14.80 -14.83
N GLY A 570 -33.38 14.86 -14.80
CA GLY A 570 -34.25 13.94 -15.52
C GLY A 570 -34.21 12.48 -15.01
N ALA A 571 -33.84 12.28 -13.75
CA ALA A 571 -33.77 10.96 -13.12
C ALA A 571 -35.10 10.59 -12.43
N ALA A 572 -35.39 9.29 -12.36
CA ALA A 572 -36.48 8.81 -11.51
C ALA A 572 -36.18 9.15 -10.05
N PRO A 573 -37.19 9.55 -9.23
CA PRO A 573 -36.98 9.77 -7.81
C PRO A 573 -36.43 8.48 -7.16
N ALA A 574 -35.39 8.60 -6.33
CA ALA A 574 -34.90 7.48 -5.56
C ALA A 574 -36.02 6.96 -4.65
N ASN A 575 -36.30 5.67 -4.74
CA ASN A 575 -37.30 5.04 -3.91
C ASN A 575 -36.69 4.83 -2.50
N PRO A 576 -37.29 5.32 -1.40
CA PRO A 576 -36.73 5.19 -0.06
C PRO A 576 -36.65 3.74 0.46
N ALA A 577 -37.05 2.74 -0.33
CA ALA A 577 -37.23 1.35 0.10
C ALA A 577 -36.37 0.30 -0.62
N THR A 578 -35.26 0.68 -1.32
CA THR A 578 -34.38 -0.33 -1.95
C THR A 578 -32.93 -0.17 -1.48
#